data_27c75197161c829ab5c809d252429cff
#
_entry.id   27c75197161c829ab5c809d252429cff
#
_cell.length_a   1.000
_cell.length_b   1.000
_cell.length_c   1.000
_cell.angle_alpha   90.00
_cell.angle_beta   90.00
_cell.angle_gamma   90.00
#
_symmetry.space_group_name_H-M   'P 1'
#
loop_
_entity.id
_entity.type
_entity.pdbx_description
1 polymer ?
#
loop_
_entity_poly.entity_id
_entity_poly.type
_entity_poly.pdbx_seq_one_letter_code
_entity_poly.pdbx_strand_id
1 'polypeptide(L)'
;QTGIHGFWESRLPELYFDNYDFFVGKASHISNVQLAAWQVVMKANHAVDSVLRFEKLLFEESGGKKFNFETKGKQTVKVVSEEYSGIYHEMLSGMVERQFRASVKMTGDIWYTAWIDAGQPNLKELINYRPSEEELEKRKQELLLWKERVIKSREHESVEN
;
A
#
# COMPACT_ATOMS: atom_id res chain seq x y z
N GLN A 1 -6.62 -7.59 17.96
CA GLN A 1 -6.02 -6.26 17.64
C GLN A 1 -6.82 -5.60 16.53
N THR A 2 -8.03 -5.17 16.88
CA THR A 2 -8.89 -4.44 15.94
C THR A 2 -8.29 -3.07 15.62
N GLY A 3 -8.38 -2.64 14.35
CA GLY A 3 -7.98 -1.31 13.91
C GLY A 3 -6.51 -1.10 13.57
N ILE A 4 -5.66 -2.15 13.59
CA ILE A 4 -4.25 -2.01 13.20
C ILE A 4 -4.09 -1.63 11.71
N HIS A 5 -4.96 -2.15 10.85
CA HIS A 5 -5.01 -1.85 9.43
C HIS A 5 -5.20 -0.34 9.18
N GLY A 6 -6.30 0.25 9.65
CA GLY A 6 -6.53 1.69 9.51
C GLY A 6 -5.50 2.55 10.25
N PHE A 7 -4.90 2.04 11.32
CA PHE A 7 -3.81 2.73 12.01
C PHE A 7 -2.59 2.88 11.10
N TRP A 8 -2.19 1.81 10.41
CA TRP A 8 -1.06 1.82 9.48
C TRP A 8 -1.35 2.54 8.17
N GLU A 9 -2.52 2.33 7.60
CA GLU A 9 -2.83 2.86 6.27
C GLU A 9 -3.33 4.31 6.27
N SER A 10 -3.86 4.78 7.41
CA SER A 10 -4.45 6.10 7.49
C SER A 10 -3.78 6.98 8.53
N ARG A 11 -3.78 6.54 9.80
CA ARG A 11 -3.37 7.44 10.90
C ARG A 11 -1.88 7.75 10.93
N LEU A 12 -1.01 6.74 10.76
CA LEU A 12 0.44 6.99 10.72
C LEU A 12 0.84 7.82 9.50
N PRO A 13 0.35 7.55 8.28
CA PRO A 13 0.57 8.44 7.15
C PRO A 13 0.04 9.86 7.38
N GLU A 14 -1.18 10.02 7.91
CA GLU A 14 -1.75 11.35 8.20
C GLU A 14 -0.83 12.20 9.08
N LEU A 15 -0.17 11.60 10.06
CA LEU A 15 0.68 12.31 11.02
C LEU A 15 2.11 12.52 10.55
N TYR A 16 2.67 11.61 9.76
CA TYR A 16 4.11 11.55 9.52
C TYR A 16 4.54 11.60 8.06
N PHE A 17 3.60 11.53 7.10
CA PHE A 17 3.92 11.47 5.67
C PHE A 17 4.86 12.60 5.20
N ASP A 18 4.62 13.82 5.66
CA ASP A 18 5.41 15.00 5.28
C ASP A 18 6.85 14.97 5.82
N ASN A 19 7.14 14.09 6.78
CA ASN A 19 8.46 13.93 7.37
C ASN A 19 9.29 12.83 6.69
N TYR A 20 8.71 12.07 5.75
CA TYR A 20 9.38 10.95 5.08
C TYR A 20 10.12 11.40 3.82
N ASP A 21 11.30 10.83 3.58
CA ASP A 21 12.02 10.97 2.33
C ASP A 21 11.58 9.93 1.31
N PHE A 22 10.84 10.35 0.29
CA PHE A 22 10.35 9.47 -0.78
C PHE A 22 11.31 9.37 -1.97
N PHE A 23 12.46 10.02 -1.94
CA PHE A 23 13.44 9.87 -3.00
C PHE A 23 14.11 8.48 -2.94
N VAL A 24 13.74 7.61 -3.86
CA VAL A 24 14.20 6.21 -3.90
C VAL A 24 15.15 5.91 -5.07
N GLY A 25 15.60 6.96 -5.77
CA GLY A 25 16.48 6.84 -6.92
C GLY A 25 15.76 6.45 -8.21
N LYS A 26 16.53 6.04 -9.22
CA LYS A 26 16.01 5.67 -10.54
C LYS A 26 15.31 4.32 -10.52
N ALA A 27 14.30 4.17 -11.38
CA ALA A 27 13.69 2.88 -11.64
C ALA A 27 14.67 1.93 -12.36
N SER A 28 14.50 0.64 -12.15
CA SER A 28 15.32 -0.42 -12.70
C SER A 28 14.45 -1.49 -13.36
N HIS A 29 14.93 -2.08 -14.45
CA HIS A 29 14.25 -3.21 -15.07
C HIS A 29 14.30 -4.46 -14.17
N ILE A 30 13.18 -5.15 -14.06
CA ILE A 30 13.01 -6.38 -13.29
C ILE A 30 12.86 -7.55 -14.26
N SER A 31 13.82 -8.47 -14.28
CA SER A 31 13.79 -9.65 -15.15
C SER A 31 12.70 -10.67 -14.79
N ASN A 32 12.28 -10.72 -13.53
CA ASN A 32 11.21 -11.59 -13.04
C ASN A 32 10.32 -10.83 -12.05
N VAL A 33 9.27 -10.20 -12.57
CA VAL A 33 8.33 -9.39 -11.79
C VAL A 33 7.60 -10.21 -10.73
N GLN A 34 7.22 -11.45 -11.05
CA GLN A 34 6.53 -12.33 -10.10
C GLN A 34 7.42 -12.64 -8.89
N LEU A 35 8.67 -13.02 -9.13
CA LEU A 35 9.62 -13.28 -8.05
C LEU A 35 9.87 -12.03 -7.20
N ALA A 36 10.07 -10.87 -7.83
CA ALA A 36 10.26 -9.61 -7.14
C ALA A 36 9.06 -9.26 -6.26
N ALA A 37 7.83 -9.44 -6.77
CA ALA A 37 6.60 -9.22 -6.00
C ALA A 37 6.55 -10.15 -4.77
N TRP A 38 6.85 -11.44 -4.93
CA TRP A 38 6.88 -12.37 -3.81
C TRP A 38 7.95 -12.01 -2.77
N GLN A 39 9.11 -11.53 -3.19
CA GLN A 39 10.15 -11.07 -2.26
C GLN A 39 9.67 -9.88 -1.42
N VAL A 40 8.94 -8.93 -2.00
CA VAL A 40 8.35 -7.80 -1.26
C VAL A 40 7.30 -8.28 -0.26
N VAL A 41 6.40 -9.19 -0.68
CA VAL A 41 5.40 -9.79 0.21
C VAL A 41 6.05 -10.52 1.38
N MET A 42 7.09 -11.31 1.14
CA MET A 42 7.82 -12.01 2.19
C MET A 42 8.48 -11.06 3.17
N LYS A 43 9.13 -9.99 2.68
CA LYS A 43 9.73 -8.95 3.54
C LYS A 43 8.67 -8.26 4.42
N ALA A 44 7.52 -7.93 3.84
CA ALA A 44 6.41 -7.34 4.60
C ALA A 44 5.87 -8.32 5.65
N ASN A 45 5.74 -9.60 5.30
CA ASN A 45 5.29 -10.63 6.24
C ASN A 45 6.24 -10.81 7.43
N HIS A 46 7.55 -10.73 7.23
CA HIS A 46 8.52 -10.81 8.32
C HIS A 46 8.40 -9.64 9.32
N ALA A 47 7.84 -8.51 8.92
CA ALA A 47 7.61 -7.37 9.81
C ALA A 47 6.37 -7.51 10.69
N VAL A 48 5.44 -8.42 10.35
CA VAL A 48 4.13 -8.56 11.01
C VAL A 48 4.27 -8.82 12.52
N ASP A 49 5.19 -9.69 12.92
CA ASP A 49 5.42 -9.99 14.33
C ASP A 49 5.79 -8.73 15.12
N SER A 50 6.72 -7.92 14.60
CA SER A 50 7.12 -6.66 15.25
C SER A 50 5.97 -5.66 15.31
N VAL A 51 5.20 -5.53 14.23
CA VAL A 51 4.02 -4.65 14.15
C VAL A 51 3.00 -5.00 15.23
N LEU A 52 2.65 -6.28 15.35
CA LEU A 52 1.65 -6.75 16.30
C LEU A 52 2.16 -6.74 17.74
N ARG A 53 3.41 -7.11 17.94
CA ARG A 53 4.04 -7.15 19.26
C ARG A 53 4.17 -5.76 19.87
N PHE A 54 4.67 -4.78 19.10
CA PHE A 54 4.84 -3.42 19.61
C PHE A 54 3.49 -2.76 19.90
N GLU A 55 2.50 -2.99 19.08
CA GLU A 55 1.15 -2.49 19.33
C GLU A 55 0.55 -3.10 20.62
N LYS A 56 0.73 -4.39 20.83
CA LYS A 56 0.28 -5.06 22.05
C LYS A 56 0.98 -4.52 23.29
N LEU A 57 2.31 -4.40 23.25
CA LEU A 57 3.09 -3.87 24.38
C LEU A 57 2.64 -2.45 24.74
N LEU A 58 2.57 -1.57 23.75
CA LEU A 58 2.15 -0.20 23.98
C LEU A 58 0.71 -0.10 24.50
N PHE A 59 -0.20 -0.94 24.00
CA PHE A 59 -1.58 -0.98 24.49
C PHE A 59 -1.66 -1.38 25.97
N GLU A 60 -0.87 -2.36 26.38
CA GLU A 60 -0.77 -2.81 27.76
C GLU A 60 -0.14 -1.71 28.65
N GLU A 61 0.96 -1.09 28.24
CA GLU A 61 1.65 -0.03 28.97
C GLU A 61 0.82 1.25 29.11
N SER A 62 0.04 1.60 28.08
CA SER A 62 -0.85 2.77 28.10
C SER A 62 -2.15 2.55 28.92
N GLY A 63 -2.33 1.36 29.50
CA GLY A 63 -3.58 1.00 30.17
C GLY A 63 -4.80 1.04 29.24
N GLY A 64 -4.61 0.75 27.94
CA GLY A 64 -5.65 0.75 26.91
C GLY A 64 -6.04 2.13 26.36
N LYS A 65 -5.33 3.19 26.74
CA LYS A 65 -5.61 4.57 26.29
C LYS A 65 -5.09 4.82 24.88
N LYS A 66 -5.68 4.16 23.90
CA LYS A 66 -5.28 4.23 22.49
C LYS A 66 -5.97 5.36 21.72
N PHE A 67 -7.23 5.65 22.06
CA PHE A 67 -8.08 6.49 21.23
C PHE A 67 -8.37 7.86 21.86
N ASN A 68 -8.54 8.85 20.99
CA ASN A 68 -9.03 10.19 21.32
C ASN A 68 -10.12 10.61 20.32
N PHE A 69 -10.77 11.75 20.57
CA PHE A 69 -11.73 12.35 19.66
C PHE A 69 -11.15 13.62 19.06
N GLU A 70 -11.17 13.72 17.74
CA GLU A 70 -10.70 14.88 16.98
C GLU A 70 -11.82 15.44 16.11
N THR A 71 -11.85 16.77 15.96
CA THR A 71 -12.80 17.43 15.08
C THR A 71 -12.21 17.51 13.67
N LYS A 72 -12.82 16.82 12.72
CA LYS A 72 -12.47 16.88 11.29
C LYS A 72 -13.60 17.55 10.51
N GLY A 73 -13.39 18.80 10.15
CA GLY A 73 -14.43 19.62 9.54
C GLY A 73 -15.61 19.86 10.49
N LYS A 74 -16.80 19.31 10.18
CA LYS A 74 -18.01 19.43 11.02
C LYS A 74 -18.33 18.20 11.87
N GLN A 75 -17.45 17.20 11.86
CA GLN A 75 -17.68 15.93 12.54
C GLN A 75 -16.61 15.68 13.59
N THR A 76 -17.03 15.11 14.73
CA THR A 76 -16.11 14.57 15.73
C THR A 76 -15.91 13.10 15.45
N VAL A 77 -14.66 12.68 15.21
CA VAL A 77 -14.29 11.31 14.86
C VAL A 77 -13.38 10.71 15.93
N LYS A 78 -13.56 9.43 16.20
CA LYS A 78 -12.69 8.67 17.09
C LYS A 78 -11.46 8.23 16.30
N VAL A 79 -10.28 8.61 16.75
CA VAL A 79 -9.00 8.31 16.10
C VAL A 79 -8.00 7.75 17.12
N VAL A 80 -6.94 7.11 16.65
CA VAL A 80 -5.79 6.82 17.51
C VAL A 80 -5.13 8.13 17.90
N SER A 81 -4.86 8.34 19.19
CA SER A 81 -4.29 9.61 19.68
C SER A 81 -2.89 9.87 19.08
N GLU A 82 -2.53 11.14 18.97
CA GLU A 82 -1.18 11.52 18.48
C GLU A 82 -0.08 10.99 19.40
N GLU A 83 -0.28 11.06 20.71
CA GLU A 83 0.67 10.56 21.70
C GLU A 83 0.93 9.06 21.51
N TYR A 84 -0.14 8.25 21.44
CA TYR A 84 -0.03 6.81 21.19
C TYR A 84 0.63 6.52 19.84
N SER A 85 0.26 7.27 18.81
CA SER A 85 0.82 7.13 17.47
C SER A 85 2.30 7.47 17.44
N GLY A 86 2.74 8.49 18.17
CA GLY A 86 4.15 8.91 18.29
C GLY A 86 5.01 7.82 18.92
N ILE A 87 4.61 7.32 20.07
CA ILE A 87 5.34 6.25 20.75
C ILE A 87 5.44 5.00 19.87
N TYR A 88 4.31 4.60 19.25
CA TYR A 88 4.30 3.45 18.36
C TYR A 88 5.20 3.64 17.14
N HIS A 89 5.17 4.83 16.53
CA HIS A 89 6.02 5.17 15.38
C HIS A 89 7.51 5.10 15.73
N GLU A 90 7.89 5.56 16.92
CA GLU A 90 9.27 5.43 17.44
C GLU A 90 9.67 3.96 17.66
N MET A 91 8.80 3.15 18.27
CA MET A 91 9.02 1.70 18.45
C MET A 91 9.23 0.98 17.13
N LEU A 92 8.55 1.41 16.06
CA LEU A 92 8.72 0.87 14.71
C LEU A 92 10.03 1.29 14.05
N SER A 93 10.76 2.26 14.61
CA SER A 93 12.09 2.69 14.17
C SER A 93 12.19 2.91 12.65
N GLY A 94 11.34 3.77 12.10
CA GLY A 94 11.30 4.13 10.67
C GLY A 94 10.71 3.04 9.76
N MET A 95 10.07 2.01 10.30
CA MET A 95 9.50 0.92 9.48
C MET A 95 8.44 1.42 8.51
N VAL A 96 7.59 2.36 8.92
CA VAL A 96 6.53 2.92 8.06
C VAL A 96 7.13 3.58 6.83
N GLU A 97 8.10 4.46 7.01
CA GLU A 97 8.82 5.11 5.90
C GLU A 97 9.49 4.08 4.98
N ARG A 98 10.20 3.09 5.55
CA ARG A 98 10.84 2.04 4.74
C ARG A 98 9.84 1.27 3.90
N GLN A 99 8.63 0.99 4.38
CA GLN A 99 7.60 0.32 3.60
C GLN A 99 7.06 1.22 2.49
N PHE A 100 6.84 2.50 2.74
CA PHE A 100 6.48 3.47 1.70
C PHE A 100 7.56 3.57 0.63
N ARG A 101 8.82 3.72 1.01
CA ARG A 101 9.96 3.77 0.08
C ARG A 101 10.05 2.52 -0.79
N ALA A 102 9.86 1.34 -0.18
CA ALA A 102 9.84 0.08 -0.91
C ALA A 102 8.68 0.01 -1.91
N SER A 103 7.50 0.51 -1.54
CA SER A 103 6.33 0.57 -2.42
C SER A 103 6.56 1.52 -3.60
N VAL A 104 7.09 2.71 -3.36
CA VAL A 104 7.42 3.69 -4.40
C VAL A 104 8.44 3.10 -5.39
N LYS A 105 9.52 2.50 -4.85
CA LYS A 105 10.56 1.88 -5.68
C LYS A 105 10.00 0.74 -6.53
N MET A 106 9.26 -0.17 -5.94
CA MET A 106 8.68 -1.32 -6.65
C MET A 106 7.68 -0.90 -7.72
N THR A 107 6.85 0.09 -7.44
CA THR A 107 5.90 0.65 -8.43
C THR A 107 6.65 1.25 -9.62
N GLY A 108 7.67 2.05 -9.36
CA GLY A 108 8.51 2.63 -10.41
C GLY A 108 9.23 1.56 -11.25
N ASP A 109 9.77 0.54 -10.59
CA ASP A 109 10.47 -0.57 -11.27
C ASP A 109 9.54 -1.38 -12.15
N ILE A 110 8.31 -1.67 -11.69
CA ILE A 110 7.30 -2.40 -12.49
C ILE A 110 6.88 -1.56 -13.71
N TRP A 111 6.60 -0.28 -13.55
CA TRP A 111 6.23 0.59 -14.66
C TRP A 111 7.35 0.74 -15.68
N TYR A 112 8.58 0.90 -15.20
CA TYR A 112 9.75 0.97 -16.07
C TYR A 112 9.98 -0.34 -16.82
N THR A 113 9.82 -1.48 -16.14
CA THR A 113 9.89 -2.81 -16.75
C THR A 113 8.85 -2.98 -17.84
N ALA A 114 7.59 -2.66 -17.56
CA ALA A 114 6.51 -2.75 -18.54
C ALA A 114 6.77 -1.87 -19.76
N TRP A 115 7.33 -0.67 -19.58
CA TRP A 115 7.69 0.22 -20.68
C TRP A 115 8.85 -0.33 -21.52
N ILE A 116 9.87 -0.90 -20.88
CA ILE A 116 11.00 -1.56 -21.59
C ILE A 116 10.50 -2.76 -22.38
N ASP A 117 9.71 -3.65 -21.77
CA ASP A 117 9.21 -4.87 -22.39
C ASP A 117 8.22 -4.59 -23.53
N ALA A 118 7.54 -3.44 -23.50
CA ALA A 118 6.71 -2.95 -24.60
C ALA A 118 7.53 -2.32 -25.77
N GLY A 119 8.86 -2.37 -25.73
CA GLY A 119 9.73 -1.78 -26.77
C GLY A 119 9.91 -0.27 -26.65
N GLN A 120 9.76 0.29 -25.47
CA GLN A 120 10.00 1.72 -25.15
C GLN A 120 9.16 2.69 -25.99
N PRO A 121 7.84 2.51 -26.08
CA PRO A 121 6.99 3.37 -26.89
C PRO A 121 7.08 4.84 -26.45
N ASN A 122 6.91 5.75 -27.43
CA ASN A 122 6.84 7.17 -27.13
C ASN A 122 5.57 7.52 -26.36
N LEU A 123 5.67 7.69 -25.06
CA LEU A 123 4.52 7.93 -24.16
C LEU A 123 3.75 9.21 -24.53
N LYS A 124 4.39 10.20 -25.19
CA LYS A 124 3.71 11.43 -25.64
C LYS A 124 2.66 11.14 -26.70
N GLU A 125 2.88 10.15 -27.54
CA GLU A 125 1.92 9.73 -28.57
C GLU A 125 0.71 9.00 -27.95
N LEU A 126 0.87 8.42 -26.77
CA LEU A 126 -0.19 7.68 -26.06
C LEU A 126 -1.15 8.60 -25.29
N ILE A 127 -0.80 9.86 -25.01
CA ILE A 127 -1.66 10.79 -24.25
C ILE A 127 -3.02 10.98 -24.91
N ASN A 128 -3.07 11.01 -26.24
CA ASN A 128 -4.30 11.19 -27.01
C ASN A 128 -4.77 9.90 -27.70
N TYR A 129 -4.13 8.77 -27.40
CA TYR A 129 -4.50 7.49 -27.99
C TYR A 129 -5.91 7.09 -27.58
N ARG A 130 -6.72 6.78 -28.59
CA ARG A 130 -8.06 6.19 -28.40
C ARG A 130 -8.05 4.80 -29.04
N PRO A 131 -8.33 3.74 -28.26
CA PRO A 131 -8.42 2.40 -28.82
C PRO A 131 -9.45 2.33 -29.96
N SER A 132 -9.15 1.59 -31.02
CA SER A 132 -10.13 1.29 -32.06
C SER A 132 -11.25 0.40 -31.51
N GLU A 133 -12.38 0.33 -32.23
CA GLU A 133 -13.50 -0.57 -31.85
C GLU A 133 -13.05 -2.03 -31.83
N GLU A 134 -12.18 -2.42 -32.74
CA GLU A 134 -11.60 -3.77 -32.80
C GLU A 134 -10.75 -4.08 -31.56
N GLU A 135 -9.91 -3.14 -31.14
CA GLU A 135 -9.11 -3.29 -29.90
C GLU A 135 -9.98 -3.34 -28.65
N LEU A 136 -11.05 -2.55 -28.60
CA LEU A 136 -11.99 -2.58 -27.48
C LEU A 136 -12.71 -3.94 -27.42
N GLU A 137 -13.11 -4.48 -28.56
CA GLU A 137 -13.76 -5.79 -28.60
C GLU A 137 -12.81 -6.91 -28.22
N LYS A 138 -11.56 -6.88 -28.70
CA LYS A 138 -10.51 -7.82 -28.28
C LYS A 138 -10.27 -7.78 -26.78
N ARG A 139 -10.18 -6.59 -26.18
CA ARG A 139 -10.03 -6.43 -24.72
C ARG A 139 -11.22 -6.99 -23.95
N LYS A 140 -12.45 -6.82 -24.45
CA LYS A 140 -13.63 -7.42 -23.84
C LYS A 140 -13.57 -8.95 -23.86
N GLN A 141 -13.17 -9.53 -24.98
CA GLN A 141 -13.01 -10.99 -25.11
C GLN A 141 -11.92 -11.51 -24.19
N GLU A 142 -10.77 -10.85 -24.11
CA GLU A 142 -9.70 -11.20 -23.17
C GLU A 142 -10.18 -11.12 -21.70
N LEU A 143 -10.95 -10.08 -21.36
CA LEU A 143 -11.51 -9.92 -20.01
C LEU A 143 -12.53 -11.03 -19.68
N LEU A 144 -13.35 -11.47 -20.64
CA LEU A 144 -14.26 -12.58 -20.45
C LEU A 144 -13.51 -13.89 -20.20
N LEU A 145 -12.49 -14.20 -21.01
CA LEU A 145 -11.64 -15.35 -20.82
C LEU A 145 -10.91 -15.34 -19.46
N TRP A 146 -10.50 -14.13 -19.01
CA TRP A 146 -9.90 -13.97 -17.69
C TRP A 146 -10.89 -14.24 -16.57
N LYS A 147 -12.14 -13.77 -16.68
CA LYS A 147 -13.22 -14.03 -15.71
C LYS A 147 -13.62 -15.50 -15.66
N GLU A 148 -13.64 -16.18 -16.79
CA GLU A 148 -13.94 -17.62 -16.88
C GLU A 148 -12.86 -18.51 -16.25
N ARG A 149 -11.62 -18.04 -16.18
CA ARG A 149 -10.52 -18.67 -15.45
C ARG A 149 -10.57 -18.36 -13.95
N VAL A 150 -11.71 -18.50 -13.33
CA VAL A 150 -12.02 -18.43 -11.90
C VAL A 150 -10.80 -18.15 -11.00
N ILE A 151 -10.27 -16.94 -11.04
CA ILE A 151 -9.44 -16.44 -9.95
C ILE A 151 -10.43 -15.97 -8.90
N LYS A 152 -10.72 -16.81 -7.93
CA LYS A 152 -11.47 -16.39 -6.74
C LYS A 152 -10.61 -15.37 -6.02
N SER A 153 -10.93 -14.08 -6.14
CA SER A 153 -10.48 -13.09 -5.19
C SER A 153 -11.04 -13.47 -3.81
N ARG A 154 -10.25 -13.33 -2.75
CA ARG A 154 -10.79 -13.39 -1.39
C ARG A 154 -11.82 -12.27 -1.28
N GLU A 155 -13.07 -12.62 -1.03
CA GLU A 155 -14.06 -11.65 -0.58
C GLU A 155 -13.54 -11.09 0.74
N HIS A 156 -13.37 -9.78 0.83
CA HIS A 156 -13.23 -9.11 2.11
C HIS A 156 -14.57 -9.27 2.81
N GLU A 157 -14.62 -10.07 3.87
CA GLU A 157 -15.74 -10.04 4.78
C GLU A 157 -15.88 -8.60 5.28
N SER A 158 -16.90 -7.90 4.80
CA SER A 158 -17.35 -6.65 5.39
C SER A 158 -17.83 -7.01 6.80
N VAL A 159 -17.06 -6.63 7.82
CA VAL A 159 -17.53 -6.69 9.19
C VAL A 159 -18.65 -5.67 9.29
N GLU A 160 -19.89 -6.12 9.13
CA GLU A 160 -21.06 -5.35 9.50
C GLU A 160 -20.97 -5.04 11.00
N ASN A 161 -21.09 -3.74 11.31
CA ASN A 161 -21.14 -3.23 12.68
C ASN A 161 -22.41 -3.64 13.42
#